data_5494ac633c8c57f1614cd683ee45eab3
#
_entry.id   5494ac633c8c57f1614cd683ee45eab3
#
_cell.length_a   1.000
_cell.length_b   1.000
_cell.length_c   1.000
_cell.angle_alpha   90.00
_cell.angle_beta   90.00
_cell.angle_gamma   90.00
#
_symmetry.space_group_name_H-M   'P 1'
#
loop_
_entity.id
_entity.type
_entity.pdbx_description
1 polymer ?
#
loop_
_entity_poly.entity_id
_entity_poly.type
_entity_poly.pdbx_seq_one_letter_code
_entity_poly.pdbx_strand_id
1 'polypeptide(L)'
;MNAYLASVLENVRTKHGNEPEFVQTVEEVFSSIEPVIEKHPEYEKVDLLGRMVEPERMFTFRVVWCDDNGQWHTNRGWRCQFNGAIGPYKGGLRFHPSVNLSILKFLGFEQILKNSLTGLPMGGGKGGSDFDPKGKSDREVMRFCQSFMTELQRHIGQFVDVPAGDIGVGGREIGYLFGQYKRIRDSFDGGVLTGKGLSFGGSLTRNEATGYGLCYLTEEMLHCMKQESLQGKRVAISGSGNVAIFACQKAQELGAKVITMSDSNGCIYDPEGIRLDVVKDIKLRRRGRIREYAQLVPGSEFRSDFRDLWSVPCDVCLLYTS
;
A
#
# COMPACT_ATOMS: atom_id res chain seq x y z
N MET A 1 -5.28 29.72 3.82
CA MET A 1 -4.70 29.11 2.59
C MET A 1 -4.20 30.22 1.69
N ASN A 2 -2.98 30.14 1.26
CA ASN A 2 -2.32 31.06 0.32
C ASN A 2 -3.14 31.15 -0.99
N ALA A 3 -3.16 32.34 -1.64
CA ALA A 3 -3.99 32.59 -2.84
C ALA A 3 -3.66 31.65 -4.01
N TYR A 4 -2.38 31.34 -4.21
CA TYR A 4 -1.93 30.38 -5.25
C TYR A 4 -2.45 28.97 -4.96
N LEU A 5 -2.30 28.47 -3.74
CA LEU A 5 -2.83 27.15 -3.32
C LEU A 5 -4.35 27.08 -3.54
N ALA A 6 -5.07 28.13 -3.13
CA ALA A 6 -6.52 28.19 -3.29
C ALA A 6 -6.93 28.16 -4.78
N SER A 7 -6.20 28.89 -5.65
CA SER A 7 -6.46 28.91 -7.10
C SER A 7 -6.23 27.51 -7.72
N VAL A 8 -5.11 26.85 -7.39
CA VAL A 8 -4.84 25.50 -7.90
C VAL A 8 -5.87 24.51 -7.43
N LEU A 9 -6.28 24.58 -6.13
CA LEU A 9 -7.30 23.69 -5.58
C LEU A 9 -8.67 23.89 -6.24
N GLU A 10 -9.07 25.12 -6.52
CA GLU A 10 -10.33 25.41 -7.23
C GLU A 10 -10.30 24.86 -8.68
N ASN A 11 -9.15 24.95 -9.33
CA ASN A 11 -8.94 24.33 -10.64
C ASN A 11 -9.05 22.78 -10.57
N VAL A 12 -8.46 22.15 -9.53
CA VAL A 12 -8.59 20.71 -9.29
C VAL A 12 -10.05 20.33 -9.05
N ARG A 13 -10.79 21.06 -8.23
CA ARG A 13 -12.22 20.81 -7.98
C ARG A 13 -13.05 20.92 -9.26
N THR A 14 -12.73 21.88 -10.11
CA THR A 14 -13.43 22.09 -11.38
C THR A 14 -13.16 20.96 -12.37
N LYS A 15 -11.89 20.55 -12.52
CA LYS A 15 -11.50 19.50 -13.47
C LYS A 15 -11.81 18.09 -13.00
N HIS A 16 -11.73 17.84 -11.71
CA HIS A 16 -11.79 16.50 -11.09
C HIS A 16 -12.96 16.35 -10.10
N GLY A 17 -14.03 17.12 -10.26
CA GLY A 17 -15.18 17.09 -9.35
C GLY A 17 -15.90 15.74 -9.23
N ASN A 18 -15.68 14.84 -10.19
CA ASN A 18 -16.16 13.45 -10.17
C ASN A 18 -15.12 12.45 -9.60
N GLU A 19 -14.02 12.93 -9.04
CA GLU A 19 -12.92 12.15 -8.46
C GLU A 19 -12.70 12.54 -6.98
N PRO A 20 -13.67 12.28 -6.09
CA PRO A 20 -13.70 12.86 -4.73
C PRO A 20 -12.50 12.48 -3.87
N GLU A 21 -12.00 11.25 -3.98
CA GLU A 21 -10.82 10.80 -3.22
C GLU A 21 -9.57 11.58 -3.64
N PHE A 22 -9.43 11.89 -4.92
CA PHE A 22 -8.31 12.67 -5.42
C PHE A 22 -8.38 14.12 -4.95
N VAL A 23 -9.56 14.76 -5.06
CA VAL A 23 -9.77 16.15 -4.60
C VAL A 23 -9.46 16.27 -3.11
N GLN A 24 -10.00 15.37 -2.27
CA GLN A 24 -9.74 15.35 -0.84
C GLN A 24 -8.23 15.24 -0.53
N THR A 25 -7.53 14.34 -1.20
CA THR A 25 -6.09 14.16 -0.98
C THR A 25 -5.28 15.40 -1.34
N VAL A 26 -5.64 16.09 -2.44
CA VAL A 26 -4.98 17.35 -2.80
C VAL A 26 -5.23 18.43 -1.73
N GLU A 27 -6.44 18.53 -1.19
CA GLU A 27 -6.76 19.46 -0.09
C GLU A 27 -5.93 19.21 1.16
N GLU A 28 -5.82 17.95 1.58
CA GLU A 28 -5.03 17.54 2.75
C GLU A 28 -3.53 17.84 2.56
N VAL A 29 -2.99 17.52 1.41
CA VAL A 29 -1.58 17.80 1.10
C VAL A 29 -1.33 19.30 1.05
N PHE A 30 -2.18 20.06 0.37
CA PHE A 30 -2.00 21.52 0.25
C PHE A 30 -2.06 22.22 1.59
N SER A 31 -2.94 21.80 2.50
CA SER A 31 -2.97 22.34 3.86
C SER A 31 -1.66 22.10 4.62
N SER A 32 -1.00 20.97 4.34
CA SER A 32 0.26 20.58 5.01
C SER A 32 1.49 21.32 4.46
N ILE A 33 1.51 21.62 3.15
CA ILE A 33 2.68 22.25 2.49
C ILE A 33 2.59 23.77 2.39
N GLU A 34 1.49 24.38 2.81
CA GLU A 34 1.29 25.84 2.77
C GLU A 34 2.49 26.63 3.34
N PRO A 35 3.06 26.29 4.53
CA PRO A 35 4.20 27.02 5.05
C PRO A 35 5.47 26.98 4.19
N VAL A 36 5.58 25.95 3.34
CA VAL A 36 6.68 25.81 2.37
C VAL A 36 6.45 26.75 1.19
N ILE A 37 5.24 26.78 0.66
CA ILE A 37 4.89 27.63 -0.49
C ILE A 37 5.02 29.13 -0.12
N GLU A 38 4.66 29.51 1.08
CA GLU A 38 4.83 30.90 1.56
C GLU A 38 6.31 31.34 1.59
N LYS A 39 7.22 30.40 1.86
CA LYS A 39 8.67 30.68 1.90
C LYS A 39 9.31 30.64 0.50
N HIS A 40 8.63 30.09 -0.49
CA HIS A 40 9.16 29.81 -1.81
C HIS A 40 8.26 30.38 -2.93
N PRO A 41 8.13 31.72 -3.07
CA PRO A 41 7.24 32.35 -4.05
C PRO A 41 7.69 32.07 -5.50
N GLU A 42 8.92 31.60 -5.71
CA GLU A 42 9.39 31.13 -7.03
C GLU A 42 8.61 29.92 -7.54
N TYR A 43 8.00 29.11 -6.69
CA TYR A 43 7.20 27.94 -7.10
C TYR A 43 5.89 28.34 -7.79
N GLU A 44 5.28 29.45 -7.36
CA GLU A 44 4.10 30.02 -8.03
C GLU A 44 4.43 30.48 -9.44
N LYS A 45 5.60 31.14 -9.63
CA LYS A 45 6.01 31.69 -10.95
C LYS A 45 6.13 30.63 -12.04
N VAL A 46 6.39 29.38 -11.66
CA VAL A 46 6.53 28.24 -12.58
C VAL A 46 5.34 27.28 -12.51
N ASP A 47 4.27 27.67 -11.82
CA ASP A 47 3.08 26.82 -11.58
C ASP A 47 3.43 25.41 -11.14
N LEU A 48 4.31 25.30 -10.13
CA LEU A 48 4.79 24.00 -9.66
C LEU A 48 3.65 23.10 -9.21
N LEU A 49 2.74 23.61 -8.39
CA LEU A 49 1.65 22.80 -7.84
C LEU A 49 0.60 22.43 -8.89
N GLY A 50 0.27 23.33 -9.81
CA GLY A 50 -0.62 23.02 -10.94
C GLY A 50 -0.09 21.85 -11.78
N ARG A 51 1.23 21.80 -11.99
CA ARG A 51 1.87 20.66 -12.68
C ARG A 51 1.95 19.40 -11.81
N MET A 52 2.13 19.55 -10.50
CA MET A 52 2.24 18.41 -9.59
C MET A 52 0.91 17.67 -9.38
N VAL A 53 -0.23 18.30 -9.53
CA VAL A 53 -1.53 17.66 -9.39
C VAL A 53 -2.04 16.98 -10.66
N GLU A 54 -1.37 17.18 -11.79
CA GLU A 54 -1.74 16.53 -13.04
C GLU A 54 -0.83 15.32 -13.30
N PRO A 55 -1.38 14.09 -13.47
CA PRO A 55 -0.58 12.93 -13.82
C PRO A 55 -0.04 13.05 -15.25
N GLU A 56 1.21 12.64 -15.45
CA GLU A 56 1.82 12.67 -16.78
C GLU A 56 1.11 11.74 -17.77
N ARG A 57 0.67 10.56 -17.30
CA ARG A 57 -0.05 9.56 -18.12
C ARG A 57 -0.97 8.69 -17.30
N MET A 58 -2.13 8.39 -17.87
CA MET A 58 -3.09 7.41 -17.34
C MET A 58 -3.42 6.40 -18.43
N PHE A 59 -3.21 5.11 -18.15
CA PHE A 59 -3.57 4.02 -19.04
C PHE A 59 -4.77 3.27 -18.49
N THR A 60 -5.75 3.01 -19.34
CA THR A 60 -6.89 2.13 -19.04
C THR A 60 -6.93 1.02 -20.08
N PHE A 61 -7.05 -0.22 -19.64
CA PHE A 61 -7.09 -1.37 -20.53
C PHE A 61 -8.08 -2.44 -20.02
N ARG A 62 -8.57 -3.24 -20.96
CA ARG A 62 -9.46 -4.35 -20.66
C ARG A 62 -8.64 -5.59 -20.29
N VAL A 63 -9.07 -6.29 -19.22
CA VAL A 63 -8.48 -7.55 -18.77
C VAL A 63 -9.54 -8.64 -18.89
N VAL A 64 -9.34 -9.61 -19.77
CA VAL A 64 -10.26 -10.73 -19.99
C VAL A 64 -9.62 -12.01 -19.47
N TRP A 65 -10.36 -12.77 -18.67
CA TRP A 65 -9.89 -14.02 -18.09
C TRP A 65 -11.03 -15.02 -17.93
N CYS A 66 -10.69 -16.31 -17.84
CA CYS A 66 -11.62 -17.40 -17.68
C CYS A 66 -11.50 -18.01 -16.28
N ASP A 67 -12.63 -18.26 -15.60
CA ASP A 67 -12.65 -18.93 -14.31
C ASP A 67 -12.49 -20.46 -14.44
N ASP A 68 -12.50 -21.15 -13.30
CA ASP A 68 -12.33 -22.61 -13.27
C ASP A 68 -13.54 -23.37 -13.82
N ASN A 69 -14.70 -22.69 -13.98
CA ASN A 69 -15.91 -23.24 -14.59
C ASN A 69 -16.00 -22.98 -16.10
N GLY A 70 -14.98 -22.35 -16.69
CA GLY A 70 -14.97 -22.00 -18.11
C GLY A 70 -15.74 -20.72 -18.46
N GLN A 71 -16.18 -19.94 -17.47
CA GLN A 71 -16.88 -18.68 -17.70
C GLN A 71 -15.88 -17.54 -17.93
N TRP A 72 -16.20 -16.68 -18.90
CA TRP A 72 -15.37 -15.52 -19.24
C TRP A 72 -15.80 -14.31 -18.42
N HIS A 73 -14.79 -13.62 -17.88
CA HIS A 73 -14.93 -12.40 -17.09
C HIS A 73 -14.15 -11.27 -17.72
N THR A 74 -14.62 -10.04 -17.49
CA THR A 74 -13.97 -8.81 -17.96
C THR A 74 -13.80 -7.86 -16.77
N ASN A 75 -12.57 -7.46 -16.53
CA ASN A 75 -12.19 -6.44 -15.57
C ASN A 75 -11.52 -5.27 -16.30
N ARG A 76 -11.37 -4.16 -15.60
CA ARG A 76 -10.55 -3.02 -16.03
C ARG A 76 -9.20 -3.07 -15.33
N GLY A 77 -8.18 -2.79 -16.10
CA GLY A 77 -6.84 -2.55 -15.59
C GLY A 77 -6.45 -1.09 -15.81
N TRP A 78 -5.65 -0.54 -14.89
CA TRP A 78 -5.16 0.83 -14.96
C TRP A 78 -3.71 0.93 -14.54
N ARG A 79 -3.00 1.91 -15.11
CA ARG A 79 -1.70 2.38 -14.63
C ARG A 79 -1.65 3.90 -14.70
N CYS A 80 -1.37 4.54 -13.58
CA CYS A 80 -1.06 5.95 -13.46
C CYS A 80 0.46 6.10 -13.37
N GLN A 81 1.05 6.75 -14.35
CA GLN A 81 2.41 7.27 -14.33
C GLN A 81 2.29 8.74 -13.92
N PHE A 82 2.39 8.99 -12.60
CA PHE A 82 1.97 10.27 -12.08
C PHE A 82 3.02 11.36 -12.30
N ASN A 83 4.26 11.13 -11.86
CA ASN A 83 5.34 12.08 -12.07
C ASN A 83 6.69 11.36 -12.11
N GLY A 84 7.45 11.57 -13.17
CA GLY A 84 8.75 10.98 -13.42
C GLY A 84 9.95 11.95 -13.28
N ALA A 85 9.75 13.14 -12.71
CA ALA A 85 10.77 14.19 -12.68
C ALA A 85 12.07 13.79 -11.96
N ILE A 86 11.97 12.93 -10.92
CA ILE A 86 13.14 12.51 -10.13
C ILE A 86 13.57 11.05 -10.38
N GLY A 87 12.93 10.35 -11.30
CA GLY A 87 13.30 8.97 -11.68
C GLY A 87 12.13 8.16 -12.24
N PRO A 88 12.35 6.88 -12.56
CA PRO A 88 11.32 5.99 -13.07
C PRO A 88 10.08 5.98 -12.17
N TYR A 89 8.89 5.91 -12.77
CA TYR A 89 7.66 5.79 -12.01
C TYR A 89 7.71 4.56 -11.12
N LYS A 90 7.32 4.69 -9.85
CA LYS A 90 7.40 3.61 -8.87
C LYS A 90 6.17 3.61 -7.99
N GLY A 91 5.51 2.46 -7.87
CA GLY A 91 4.38 2.29 -6.96
C GLY A 91 3.60 1.01 -7.21
N GLY A 92 2.76 0.63 -6.23
CA GLY A 92 2.08 -0.66 -6.18
C GLY A 92 0.97 -0.85 -7.22
N LEU A 93 0.59 -2.11 -7.39
CA LEU A 93 -0.64 -2.55 -8.07
C LEU A 93 -1.62 -2.99 -7.00
N ARG A 94 -2.87 -2.48 -7.05
CA ARG A 94 -3.96 -2.86 -6.15
C ARG A 94 -5.01 -3.66 -6.90
N PHE A 95 -5.34 -4.87 -6.40
CA PHE A 95 -6.45 -5.66 -6.90
C PHE A 95 -7.57 -5.70 -5.86
N HIS A 96 -8.60 -4.90 -6.10
CA HIS A 96 -9.74 -4.79 -5.19
C HIS A 96 -10.97 -4.25 -5.94
N PRO A 97 -12.20 -4.72 -5.65
CA PRO A 97 -13.42 -4.27 -6.35
C PRO A 97 -13.67 -2.76 -6.32
N SER A 98 -13.16 -2.07 -5.30
CA SER A 98 -13.32 -0.61 -5.18
C SER A 98 -12.37 0.20 -6.08
N VAL A 99 -11.39 -0.43 -6.73
CA VAL A 99 -10.40 0.29 -7.54
C VAL A 99 -11.08 0.97 -8.73
N ASN A 100 -10.81 2.27 -8.85
CA ASN A 100 -11.26 3.13 -9.93
C ASN A 100 -10.18 4.19 -10.25
N LEU A 101 -10.43 5.06 -11.22
CA LEU A 101 -9.46 6.09 -11.65
C LEU A 101 -9.16 7.11 -10.54
N SER A 102 -10.17 7.55 -9.78
CA SER A 102 -9.99 8.51 -8.68
C SER A 102 -9.04 7.95 -7.62
N ILE A 103 -9.29 6.69 -7.19
CA ILE A 103 -8.43 5.98 -6.23
C ILE A 103 -6.99 5.86 -6.73
N LEU A 104 -6.79 5.50 -7.99
CA LEU A 104 -5.43 5.35 -8.52
C LEU A 104 -4.72 6.69 -8.72
N LYS A 105 -5.46 7.74 -9.00
CA LYS A 105 -4.92 9.09 -9.13
C LYS A 105 -4.46 9.61 -7.76
N PHE A 106 -5.30 9.53 -6.72
CA PHE A 106 -4.88 9.97 -5.39
C PHE A 106 -3.68 9.17 -4.88
N LEU A 107 -3.72 7.83 -5.01
CA LEU A 107 -2.60 6.98 -4.59
C LEU A 107 -1.32 7.26 -5.38
N GLY A 108 -1.43 7.64 -6.65
CA GLY A 108 -0.29 8.06 -7.47
C GLY A 108 0.29 9.41 -7.02
N PHE A 109 -0.59 10.35 -6.65
CA PHE A 109 -0.19 11.64 -6.10
C PHE A 109 0.52 11.50 -4.74
N GLU A 110 -0.05 10.74 -3.82
CA GLU A 110 0.63 10.44 -2.56
C GLU A 110 1.98 9.74 -2.78
N GLN A 111 2.04 8.86 -3.79
CA GLN A 111 3.27 8.11 -4.06
C GLN A 111 4.45 8.99 -4.50
N ILE A 112 4.21 10.10 -5.22
CA ILE A 112 5.30 11.02 -5.58
C ILE A 112 5.91 11.67 -4.33
N LEU A 113 5.06 12.07 -3.38
CA LEU A 113 5.50 12.68 -2.11
C LEU A 113 6.24 11.66 -1.25
N LYS A 114 5.66 10.45 -1.12
CA LYS A 114 6.27 9.35 -0.37
C LYS A 114 7.65 8.98 -0.92
N ASN A 115 7.80 8.85 -2.24
CA ASN A 115 9.07 8.45 -2.84
C ASN A 115 10.13 9.56 -2.73
N SER A 116 9.76 10.83 -2.83
CA SER A 116 10.68 11.95 -2.67
C SER A 116 11.37 11.97 -1.30
N LEU A 117 10.67 11.54 -0.24
CA LEU A 117 11.22 11.47 1.12
C LEU A 117 12.32 10.43 1.30
N THR A 118 12.48 9.51 0.35
CA THR A 118 13.56 8.49 0.42
C THR A 118 14.92 9.03 0.00
N GLY A 119 14.98 10.17 -0.69
CA GLY A 119 16.21 10.70 -1.30
C GLY A 119 16.72 9.86 -2.48
N LEU A 120 15.97 8.84 -2.92
CA LEU A 120 16.34 7.99 -4.05
C LEU A 120 15.72 8.50 -5.36
N PRO A 121 16.33 8.23 -6.53
CA PRO A 121 15.82 8.64 -7.83
C PRO A 121 14.62 7.78 -8.25
N MET A 122 13.47 8.01 -7.62
CA MET A 122 12.22 7.31 -7.88
C MET A 122 11.08 8.30 -8.05
N GLY A 123 10.45 8.29 -9.22
CA GLY A 123 9.19 8.97 -9.47
C GLY A 123 8.02 8.25 -8.79
N GLY A 124 6.80 8.71 -9.06
CA GLY A 124 5.57 8.14 -8.48
C GLY A 124 4.64 7.57 -9.55
N GLY A 125 4.09 6.41 -9.25
CA GLY A 125 3.06 5.77 -10.07
C GLY A 125 2.21 4.82 -9.24
N LYS A 126 1.03 4.51 -9.76
CA LYS A 126 0.10 3.57 -9.13
C LYS A 126 -0.69 2.83 -10.20
N GLY A 127 -1.09 1.61 -9.92
CA GLY A 127 -1.93 0.85 -10.83
C GLY A 127 -2.83 -0.13 -10.10
N GLY A 128 -3.61 -0.86 -10.85
CA GLY A 128 -4.48 -1.86 -10.28
C GLY A 128 -5.64 -2.28 -11.18
N SER A 129 -6.57 -2.99 -10.58
CA SER A 129 -7.78 -3.49 -11.23
C SER A 129 -8.92 -3.60 -10.22
N ASP A 130 -10.14 -3.54 -10.73
CA ASP A 130 -11.38 -3.86 -10.00
C ASP A 130 -11.57 -5.38 -9.77
N PHE A 131 -10.56 -6.19 -10.06
CA PHE A 131 -10.52 -7.62 -9.78
C PHE A 131 -10.42 -7.91 -8.29
N ASP A 132 -11.26 -8.83 -7.79
CA ASP A 132 -11.17 -9.34 -6.41
C ASP A 132 -10.45 -10.70 -6.38
N PRO A 133 -9.24 -10.79 -5.86
CA PRO A 133 -8.52 -12.06 -5.73
C PRO A 133 -9.05 -12.95 -4.59
N LYS A 134 -9.92 -12.42 -3.69
CA LYS A 134 -10.45 -13.19 -2.57
C LYS A 134 -11.39 -14.29 -3.07
N GLY A 135 -11.19 -15.49 -2.54
CA GLY A 135 -12.01 -16.65 -2.92
C GLY A 135 -11.72 -17.23 -4.31
N LYS A 136 -10.75 -16.67 -5.04
CA LYS A 136 -10.31 -17.21 -6.33
C LYS A 136 -9.22 -18.25 -6.15
N SER A 137 -9.25 -19.29 -7.01
CA SER A 137 -8.20 -20.30 -7.06
C SER A 137 -6.86 -19.69 -7.53
N ASP A 138 -5.74 -20.36 -7.22
CA ASP A 138 -4.43 -19.93 -7.71
C ASP A 138 -4.39 -19.93 -9.26
N ARG A 139 -5.14 -20.81 -9.92
CA ARG A 139 -5.23 -20.87 -11.38
C ARG A 139 -6.00 -19.67 -11.95
N GLU A 140 -7.09 -19.28 -11.32
CA GLU A 140 -7.88 -18.09 -11.71
C GLU A 140 -7.05 -16.83 -11.56
N VAL A 141 -6.39 -16.65 -10.40
CA VAL A 141 -5.51 -15.50 -10.15
C VAL A 141 -4.34 -15.48 -11.14
N MET A 142 -3.77 -16.64 -11.48
CA MET A 142 -2.69 -16.72 -12.47
C MET A 142 -3.20 -16.28 -13.86
N ARG A 143 -4.35 -16.77 -14.33
CA ARG A 143 -4.92 -16.36 -15.62
C ARG A 143 -5.21 -14.88 -15.68
N PHE A 144 -5.80 -14.34 -14.60
CA PHE A 144 -6.01 -12.90 -14.48
C PHE A 144 -4.69 -12.11 -14.57
N CYS A 145 -3.69 -12.46 -13.77
CA CYS A 145 -2.38 -11.80 -13.76
C CYS A 145 -1.69 -11.86 -15.13
N GLN A 146 -1.79 -13.00 -15.82
CA GLN A 146 -1.23 -13.13 -17.17
C GLN A 146 -1.92 -12.21 -18.17
N SER A 147 -3.25 -12.15 -18.16
CA SER A 147 -4.01 -11.23 -19.01
C SER A 147 -3.70 -9.77 -18.68
N PHE A 148 -3.68 -9.40 -17.40
CA PHE A 148 -3.34 -8.06 -16.93
C PHE A 148 -1.94 -7.63 -17.39
N MET A 149 -0.93 -8.49 -17.22
CA MET A 149 0.44 -8.20 -17.62
C MET A 149 0.61 -8.13 -19.14
N THR A 150 -0.17 -8.86 -19.90
CA THR A 150 -0.15 -8.79 -21.38
C THR A 150 -0.42 -7.38 -21.90
N GLU A 151 -1.28 -6.64 -21.23
CA GLU A 151 -1.53 -5.23 -21.56
C GLU A 151 -0.51 -4.30 -20.87
N LEU A 152 -0.26 -4.49 -19.57
CA LEU A 152 0.59 -3.60 -18.78
C LEU A 152 2.04 -3.55 -19.29
N GLN A 153 2.61 -4.67 -19.76
CA GLN A 153 4.01 -4.78 -20.17
C GLN A 153 4.46 -3.76 -21.23
N ARG A 154 3.51 -3.19 -21.97
CA ARG A 154 3.78 -2.16 -22.99
C ARG A 154 4.22 -0.82 -22.39
N HIS A 155 3.91 -0.61 -21.12
CA HIS A 155 4.04 0.68 -20.44
C HIS A 155 5.06 0.68 -19.32
N ILE A 156 5.63 -0.49 -18.97
CA ILE A 156 6.54 -0.67 -17.83
C ILE A 156 7.92 -1.14 -18.28
N GLY A 157 8.90 -0.96 -17.40
CA GLY A 157 10.28 -1.40 -17.59
C GLY A 157 11.16 -0.91 -16.45
N GLN A 158 12.28 -1.57 -16.23
CA GLN A 158 13.16 -1.30 -15.07
C GLN A 158 13.68 0.15 -15.00
N PHE A 159 13.74 0.87 -16.12
CA PHE A 159 14.17 2.28 -16.21
C PHE A 159 13.03 3.24 -16.61
N VAL A 160 11.79 2.76 -16.67
CA VAL A 160 10.64 3.54 -17.09
C VAL A 160 9.59 3.59 -15.98
N ASP A 161 9.10 2.42 -15.57
CA ASP A 161 8.03 2.29 -14.59
C ASP A 161 8.14 0.93 -13.92
N VAL A 162 8.25 0.92 -12.58
CA VAL A 162 8.50 -0.28 -11.79
C VAL A 162 7.34 -0.52 -10.81
N PRO A 163 6.34 -1.32 -11.17
CA PRO A 163 5.27 -1.72 -10.26
C PRO A 163 5.76 -2.56 -9.08
N ALA A 164 4.92 -2.62 -8.05
CA ALA A 164 5.14 -3.38 -6.83
C ALA A 164 3.83 -4.01 -6.33
N GLY A 165 3.87 -4.74 -5.22
CA GLY A 165 2.68 -5.20 -4.52
C GLY A 165 1.96 -4.08 -3.76
N ASP A 166 0.66 -4.27 -3.56
CA ASP A 166 -0.25 -3.46 -2.74
C ASP A 166 -1.42 -4.35 -2.30
N ILE A 167 -2.55 -3.79 -1.85
CA ILE A 167 -3.74 -4.57 -1.47
C ILE A 167 -4.15 -5.54 -2.59
N GLY A 168 -4.29 -6.82 -2.27
CA GLY A 168 -4.66 -7.87 -3.20
C GLY A 168 -3.53 -8.33 -4.15
N VAL A 169 -2.32 -7.77 -4.02
CA VAL A 169 -1.15 -8.13 -4.83
C VAL A 169 0.04 -8.44 -3.91
N GLY A 170 0.21 -9.69 -3.58
CA GLY A 170 1.33 -10.21 -2.80
C GLY A 170 2.37 -10.91 -3.66
N GLY A 171 3.25 -11.68 -3.02
CA GLY A 171 4.32 -12.42 -3.69
C GLY A 171 3.84 -13.41 -4.75
N ARG A 172 2.65 -14.01 -4.56
CA ARG A 172 2.00 -14.89 -5.52
C ARG A 172 1.66 -14.15 -6.82
N GLU A 173 0.93 -13.06 -6.71
CA GLU A 173 0.52 -12.23 -7.85
C GLU A 173 1.72 -11.64 -8.57
N ILE A 174 2.70 -11.12 -7.82
CA ILE A 174 3.97 -10.62 -8.39
C ILE A 174 4.70 -11.73 -9.15
N GLY A 175 4.71 -12.96 -8.64
CA GLY A 175 5.30 -14.10 -9.35
C GLY A 175 4.63 -14.38 -10.69
N TYR A 176 3.28 -14.39 -10.73
CA TYR A 176 2.53 -14.60 -11.97
C TYR A 176 2.73 -13.44 -12.97
N LEU A 177 2.71 -12.19 -12.49
CA LEU A 177 2.97 -11.01 -13.31
C LEU A 177 4.39 -11.03 -13.90
N PHE A 178 5.40 -11.31 -13.10
CA PHE A 178 6.78 -11.39 -13.56
C PHE A 178 7.00 -12.52 -14.56
N GLY A 179 6.44 -13.69 -14.29
CA GLY A 179 6.52 -14.84 -15.20
C GLY A 179 5.93 -14.53 -16.57
N GLN A 180 4.78 -13.84 -16.63
CA GLN A 180 4.18 -13.43 -17.90
C GLN A 180 4.98 -12.33 -18.60
N TYR A 181 5.50 -11.35 -17.88
CA TYR A 181 6.38 -10.32 -18.44
C TYR A 181 7.60 -10.96 -19.11
N LYS A 182 8.29 -11.86 -18.39
CA LYS A 182 9.44 -12.60 -18.91
C LYS A 182 9.11 -13.35 -20.20
N ARG A 183 7.95 -14.02 -20.26
CA ARG A 183 7.52 -14.79 -21.44
C ARG A 183 7.28 -13.90 -22.66
N ILE A 184 6.70 -12.70 -22.48
CA ILE A 184 6.40 -11.78 -23.58
C ILE A 184 7.66 -11.08 -24.08
N ARG A 185 8.53 -10.66 -23.14
CA ARG A 185 9.73 -9.88 -23.46
C ARG A 185 10.94 -10.75 -23.84
N ASP A 186 10.86 -12.06 -23.61
CA ASP A 186 11.97 -13.01 -23.77
C ASP A 186 13.25 -12.55 -23.04
N SER A 187 13.09 -11.91 -21.89
CA SER A 187 14.15 -11.28 -21.11
C SER A 187 13.93 -11.44 -19.61
N PHE A 188 15.01 -11.62 -18.85
CA PHE A 188 14.98 -11.61 -17.39
C PHE A 188 15.28 -10.21 -16.84
N ASP A 189 14.33 -9.30 -17.01
CA ASP A 189 14.45 -7.91 -16.52
C ASP A 189 14.19 -7.85 -15.01
N GLY A 190 15.18 -8.16 -14.21
CA GLY A 190 15.07 -8.27 -12.75
C GLY A 190 14.58 -7.00 -12.05
N GLY A 191 14.75 -5.82 -12.66
CA GLY A 191 14.32 -4.54 -12.13
C GLY A 191 12.87 -4.14 -12.44
N VAL A 192 12.13 -4.90 -13.29
CA VAL A 192 10.82 -4.48 -13.79
C VAL A 192 9.70 -4.48 -12.73
N LEU A 193 9.81 -5.33 -11.71
CA LEU A 193 8.86 -5.46 -10.61
C LEU A 193 9.59 -5.62 -9.29
N THR A 194 9.09 -5.03 -8.21
CA THR A 194 9.55 -5.30 -6.85
C THR A 194 8.53 -6.16 -6.08
N GLY A 195 8.99 -6.82 -5.00
CA GLY A 195 8.16 -7.77 -4.25
C GLY A 195 8.24 -9.21 -4.77
N LYS A 196 9.21 -9.50 -5.63
CA LYS A 196 9.50 -10.86 -6.13
C LYS A 196 10.04 -11.77 -5.03
N GLY A 197 9.87 -13.07 -5.19
CA GLY A 197 10.57 -14.08 -4.39
C GLY A 197 12.09 -14.03 -4.59
N LEU A 198 12.85 -14.44 -3.59
CA LEU A 198 14.33 -14.43 -3.63
C LEU A 198 14.89 -15.23 -4.81
N SER A 199 14.27 -16.36 -5.14
CA SER A 199 14.72 -17.26 -6.22
C SER A 199 14.64 -16.64 -7.62
N PHE A 200 13.93 -15.51 -7.80
CA PHE A 200 13.81 -14.82 -9.08
C PHE A 200 14.02 -13.30 -8.98
N GLY A 201 15.01 -12.92 -8.19
CA GLY A 201 15.52 -11.55 -8.14
C GLY A 201 14.83 -10.63 -7.12
N GLY A 202 14.22 -11.19 -6.08
CA GLY A 202 13.72 -10.44 -4.93
C GLY A 202 14.81 -9.98 -3.99
N SER A 203 14.50 -9.00 -3.16
CA SER A 203 15.40 -8.47 -2.12
C SER A 203 15.09 -9.07 -0.76
N LEU A 204 16.11 -9.32 0.03
CA LEU A 204 15.98 -9.63 1.46
C LEU A 204 15.29 -8.47 2.19
N THR A 205 14.62 -8.78 3.30
CA THR A 205 13.95 -7.82 4.20
C THR A 205 12.84 -6.95 3.58
N ARG A 206 12.48 -7.17 2.30
CA ARG A 206 11.44 -6.34 1.66
C ARG A 206 10.07 -6.51 2.31
N ASN A 207 9.74 -7.71 2.76
CA ASN A 207 8.46 -7.99 3.43
C ASN A 207 8.38 -7.32 4.80
N GLU A 208 9.48 -7.28 5.51
CA GLU A 208 9.63 -6.71 6.85
C GLU A 208 9.72 -5.19 6.84
N ALA A 209 10.26 -4.63 5.77
CA ALA A 209 10.74 -3.24 5.70
C ALA A 209 9.71 -2.20 6.15
N THR A 210 8.45 -2.34 5.75
CA THR A 210 7.41 -1.36 6.10
C THR A 210 7.05 -1.43 7.58
N GLY A 211 6.82 -2.64 8.12
CA GLY A 211 6.51 -2.83 9.54
C GLY A 211 7.69 -2.45 10.44
N TYR A 212 8.90 -2.82 10.05
CA TYR A 212 10.11 -2.48 10.79
C TYR A 212 10.39 -0.98 10.78
N GLY A 213 10.31 -0.35 9.61
CA GLY A 213 10.51 1.09 9.47
C GLY A 213 9.50 1.91 10.29
N LEU A 214 8.23 1.46 10.36
CA LEU A 214 7.23 2.07 11.21
C LEU A 214 7.63 2.02 12.68
N CYS A 215 8.12 0.87 13.17
CA CYS A 215 8.56 0.74 14.56
C CYS A 215 9.80 1.57 14.87
N TYR A 216 10.77 1.61 13.96
CA TYR A 216 11.95 2.47 14.14
C TYR A 216 11.59 3.97 14.18
N LEU A 217 10.68 4.42 13.30
CA LEU A 217 10.18 5.79 13.36
C LEU A 217 9.46 6.07 14.69
N THR A 218 8.61 5.14 15.15
CA THR A 218 7.89 5.27 16.42
C THR A 218 8.86 5.36 17.61
N GLU A 219 9.89 4.52 17.62
CA GLU A 219 10.94 4.54 18.65
C GLU A 219 11.65 5.89 18.69
N GLU A 220 12.05 6.39 17.52
CA GLU A 220 12.71 7.71 17.41
C GLU A 220 11.78 8.86 17.83
N MET A 221 10.50 8.81 17.46
CA MET A 221 9.50 9.80 17.89
C MET A 221 9.34 9.79 19.43
N LEU A 222 9.24 8.63 20.05
CA LEU A 222 9.16 8.51 21.51
C LEU A 222 10.41 9.07 22.18
N HIS A 223 11.58 8.76 21.63
CA HIS A 223 12.85 9.27 22.14
C HIS A 223 12.94 10.79 22.02
N CYS A 224 12.71 11.36 20.84
CA CYS A 224 12.83 12.80 20.60
C CYS A 224 11.78 13.63 21.34
N MET A 225 10.53 13.15 21.41
CA MET A 225 9.42 13.93 21.95
C MET A 225 9.22 13.75 23.45
N LYS A 226 9.55 12.58 24.00
CA LYS A 226 9.21 12.20 25.37
C LYS A 226 10.39 11.65 26.18
N GLN A 227 11.55 11.42 25.57
CA GLN A 227 12.70 10.74 26.18
C GLN A 227 12.35 9.30 26.65
N GLU A 228 11.45 8.65 25.88
CA GLU A 228 10.93 7.30 26.14
C GLU A 228 11.32 6.35 25.02
N SER A 229 11.00 5.06 25.15
CA SER A 229 11.19 4.02 24.16
C SER A 229 9.95 3.13 24.06
N LEU A 230 9.94 2.18 23.14
CA LEU A 230 8.89 1.15 23.04
C LEU A 230 8.96 0.12 24.17
N GLN A 231 10.08 0.04 24.89
CA GLN A 231 10.26 -0.92 26.00
C GLN A 231 9.13 -0.81 27.03
N GLY A 232 8.43 -1.91 27.27
CA GLY A 232 7.34 -2.00 28.25
C GLY A 232 6.02 -1.33 27.84
N LYS A 233 5.97 -0.67 26.68
CA LYS A 233 4.75 -0.02 26.17
C LYS A 233 3.72 -1.05 25.72
N ARG A 234 2.44 -0.74 25.96
CA ARG A 234 1.30 -1.47 25.40
C ARG A 234 1.00 -0.91 24.01
N VAL A 235 1.07 -1.75 22.99
CA VAL A 235 0.91 -1.34 21.60
C VAL A 235 -0.35 -1.98 21.01
N ALA A 236 -1.24 -1.15 20.50
CA ALA A 236 -2.36 -1.58 19.66
C ALA A 236 -1.95 -1.54 18.19
N ILE A 237 -2.22 -2.60 17.44
CA ILE A 237 -1.95 -2.66 15.99
C ILE A 237 -3.26 -2.95 15.25
N SER A 238 -3.60 -2.10 14.27
CA SER A 238 -4.67 -2.36 13.33
C SER A 238 -4.18 -3.24 12.18
N GLY A 239 -5.03 -4.18 11.74
CA GLY A 239 -4.68 -5.12 10.68
C GLY A 239 -4.03 -6.41 11.16
N SER A 240 -3.86 -7.35 10.25
CA SER A 240 -3.14 -8.62 10.42
C SER A 240 -2.49 -9.08 9.11
N GLY A 241 -2.31 -8.15 8.19
CA GLY A 241 -1.56 -8.35 6.94
C GLY A 241 -0.06 -8.24 7.16
N ASN A 242 0.68 -8.19 6.07
CA ASN A 242 2.15 -8.18 6.07
C ASN A 242 2.74 -7.08 6.97
N VAL A 243 2.28 -5.84 6.81
CA VAL A 243 2.82 -4.70 7.59
C VAL A 243 2.54 -4.90 9.09
N ALA A 244 1.32 -5.28 9.46
CA ALA A 244 0.93 -5.48 10.85
C ALA A 244 1.70 -6.64 11.52
N ILE A 245 1.92 -7.75 10.80
CA ILE A 245 2.70 -8.90 11.29
C ILE A 245 4.13 -8.48 11.60
N PHE A 246 4.79 -7.77 10.69
CA PHE A 246 6.18 -7.35 10.89
C PHE A 246 6.31 -6.15 11.83
N ALA A 247 5.31 -5.27 11.92
CA ALA A 247 5.26 -4.26 12.98
C ALA A 247 5.12 -4.91 14.36
N CYS A 248 4.24 -5.92 14.49
CA CYS A 248 4.12 -6.70 15.73
C CYS A 248 5.45 -7.36 16.11
N GLN A 249 6.11 -8.01 15.16
CA GLN A 249 7.40 -8.63 15.40
C GLN A 249 8.44 -7.63 15.89
N LYS A 250 8.60 -6.50 15.19
CA LYS A 250 9.62 -5.51 15.56
C LYS A 250 9.29 -4.80 16.87
N ALA A 251 8.02 -4.46 17.12
CA ALA A 251 7.61 -3.87 18.39
C ALA A 251 7.92 -4.80 19.58
N GLN A 252 7.66 -6.11 19.43
CA GLN A 252 8.01 -7.11 20.45
C GLN A 252 9.54 -7.24 20.62
N GLU A 253 10.32 -7.21 19.53
CA GLU A 253 11.78 -7.23 19.60
C GLU A 253 12.34 -5.97 20.31
N LEU A 254 11.66 -4.82 20.21
CA LEU A 254 11.99 -3.58 20.92
C LEU A 254 11.41 -3.54 22.36
N GLY A 255 10.85 -4.67 22.83
CA GLY A 255 10.38 -4.83 24.19
C GLY A 255 8.97 -4.33 24.49
N ALA A 256 8.19 -4.00 23.46
CA ALA A 256 6.78 -3.64 23.63
C ALA A 256 5.89 -4.88 23.82
N LYS A 257 4.76 -4.70 24.49
CA LYS A 257 3.67 -5.67 24.57
C LYS A 257 2.61 -5.32 23.53
N VAL A 258 2.58 -6.02 22.40
CA VAL A 258 1.51 -5.86 21.41
C VAL A 258 0.27 -6.59 21.90
N ILE A 259 -0.86 -5.88 22.02
CA ILE A 259 -2.08 -6.39 22.67
C ILE A 259 -3.27 -6.56 21.74
N THR A 260 -3.23 -6.02 20.51
CA THR A 260 -4.33 -6.16 19.55
C THR A 260 -3.81 -6.41 18.15
N MET A 261 -4.62 -7.10 17.35
CA MET A 261 -4.55 -7.14 15.88
C MET A 261 -5.97 -7.26 15.31
N SER A 262 -6.19 -6.92 14.04
CA SER A 262 -7.53 -6.99 13.42
C SER A 262 -7.51 -7.45 11.98
N ASP A 263 -8.68 -7.83 11.46
CA ASP A 263 -8.96 -7.92 10.02
C ASP A 263 -10.40 -7.48 9.76
N SER A 264 -10.88 -7.60 8.52
CA SER A 264 -12.24 -7.17 8.14
C SER A 264 -13.38 -7.92 8.87
N ASN A 265 -13.07 -8.96 9.63
CA ASN A 265 -14.07 -9.74 10.39
C ASN A 265 -14.16 -9.33 11.87
N GLY A 266 -13.20 -8.54 12.36
CA GLY A 266 -13.13 -8.13 13.75
C GLY A 266 -11.72 -7.94 14.25
N CYS A 267 -11.56 -7.81 15.57
CA CYS A 267 -10.26 -7.69 16.22
C CYS A 267 -10.08 -8.70 17.34
N ILE A 268 -8.81 -8.96 17.66
CA ILE A 268 -8.41 -9.73 18.82
C ILE A 268 -7.77 -8.81 19.85
N TYR A 269 -8.02 -9.12 21.11
CA TYR A 269 -7.38 -8.51 22.27
C TYR A 269 -6.75 -9.61 23.13
N ASP A 270 -5.47 -9.46 23.42
CA ASP A 270 -4.72 -10.37 24.29
C ASP A 270 -3.95 -9.53 25.32
N PRO A 271 -4.41 -9.49 26.57
CA PRO A 271 -3.78 -8.70 27.64
C PRO A 271 -2.37 -9.18 27.98
N GLU A 272 -2.07 -10.46 27.72
CA GLU A 272 -0.73 -11.05 27.96
C GLU A 272 0.24 -10.81 26.81
N GLY A 273 -0.26 -10.31 25.68
CA GLY A 273 0.51 -10.01 24.48
C GLY A 273 0.30 -11.03 23.37
N ILE A 274 0.17 -10.49 22.16
CA ILE A 274 -0.10 -11.29 20.96
C ILE A 274 0.99 -12.35 20.73
N ARG A 275 0.58 -13.59 20.60
CA ARG A 275 1.41 -14.70 20.17
C ARG A 275 1.56 -14.67 18.66
N LEU A 276 2.65 -14.05 18.20
CA LEU A 276 2.89 -13.79 16.78
C LEU A 276 3.04 -15.09 15.96
N ASP A 277 3.57 -16.14 16.54
CA ASP A 277 3.66 -17.48 15.94
C ASP A 277 2.29 -18.00 15.49
N VAL A 278 1.28 -17.86 16.34
CA VAL A 278 -0.10 -18.25 16.05
C VAL A 278 -0.70 -17.38 14.96
N VAL A 279 -0.48 -16.07 15.01
CA VAL A 279 -0.96 -15.14 13.95
C VAL A 279 -0.32 -15.50 12.60
N LYS A 280 0.99 -15.75 12.57
CA LYS A 280 1.69 -16.15 11.33
C LYS A 280 1.14 -17.48 10.78
N ASP A 281 0.87 -18.45 11.61
CA ASP A 281 0.27 -19.70 11.18
C ASP A 281 -1.11 -19.47 10.55
N ILE A 282 -1.99 -18.73 11.23
CA ILE A 282 -3.34 -18.40 10.73
C ILE A 282 -3.27 -17.66 9.39
N LYS A 283 -2.48 -16.57 9.34
CA LYS A 283 -2.52 -15.63 8.21
C LYS A 283 -1.66 -16.07 7.02
N LEU A 284 -0.45 -16.58 7.27
CA LEU A 284 0.52 -16.86 6.21
C LEU A 284 0.45 -18.30 5.72
N ARG A 285 0.21 -19.27 6.61
CA ARG A 285 0.16 -20.70 6.24
C ARG A 285 -1.25 -21.14 5.86
N ARG A 286 -2.24 -20.90 6.76
CA ARG A 286 -3.63 -21.35 6.55
C ARG A 286 -4.48 -20.36 5.75
N ARG A 287 -4.01 -19.11 5.57
CA ARG A 287 -4.78 -18.00 4.96
C ARG A 287 -6.15 -17.77 5.62
N GLY A 288 -6.21 -18.04 6.94
CA GLY A 288 -7.42 -17.97 7.76
C GLY A 288 -7.75 -16.55 8.23
N ARG A 289 -8.72 -16.47 9.14
CA ARG A 289 -9.21 -15.22 9.72
C ARG A 289 -8.69 -15.03 11.14
N ILE A 290 -8.49 -13.76 11.53
CA ILE A 290 -7.92 -13.44 12.85
C ILE A 290 -8.75 -13.97 14.01
N ARG A 291 -10.06 -14.15 13.84
CA ARG A 291 -10.97 -14.73 14.83
C ARG A 291 -10.54 -16.11 15.36
N GLU A 292 -9.78 -16.87 14.54
CA GLU A 292 -9.29 -18.20 14.92
C GLU A 292 -8.27 -18.12 16.06
N TYR A 293 -7.64 -16.97 16.25
CA TYR A 293 -6.67 -16.75 17.32
C TYR A 293 -7.25 -17.00 18.70
N ALA A 294 -8.45 -16.46 18.98
CA ALA A 294 -9.10 -16.63 20.29
C ALA A 294 -9.50 -18.09 20.60
N GLN A 295 -9.62 -18.93 19.57
CA GLN A 295 -9.84 -20.36 19.74
C GLN A 295 -8.55 -21.12 20.10
N LEU A 296 -7.39 -20.59 19.74
CA LEU A 296 -6.09 -21.21 19.89
C LEU A 296 -5.31 -20.67 21.11
N VAL A 297 -5.66 -19.48 21.59
CA VAL A 297 -4.95 -18.82 22.70
C VAL A 297 -5.95 -18.53 23.83
N PRO A 298 -5.99 -19.36 24.86
CA PRO A 298 -6.85 -19.14 26.04
C PRO A 298 -6.53 -17.80 26.72
N GLY A 299 -7.57 -17.09 27.14
CA GLY A 299 -7.44 -15.77 27.79
C GLY A 299 -7.46 -14.58 26.84
N SER A 300 -7.39 -14.81 25.53
CA SER A 300 -7.61 -13.78 24.53
C SER A 300 -9.08 -13.65 24.16
N GLU A 301 -9.46 -12.46 23.66
CA GLU A 301 -10.83 -12.13 23.25
C GLU A 301 -10.89 -11.89 21.74
N PHE A 302 -12.01 -12.27 21.12
CA PHE A 302 -12.38 -11.85 19.78
C PHE A 302 -13.58 -10.91 19.85
N ARG A 303 -13.51 -9.78 19.17
CA ARG A 303 -14.59 -8.80 19.01
C ARG A 303 -14.96 -8.70 17.53
N SER A 304 -16.26 -8.77 17.23
CA SER A 304 -16.74 -8.86 15.85
C SER A 304 -16.68 -7.54 15.07
N ASP A 305 -16.62 -6.40 15.76
CA ASP A 305 -16.36 -5.10 15.10
C ASP A 305 -14.84 -4.81 15.19
N PHE A 306 -14.20 -4.65 14.02
CA PHE A 306 -12.78 -4.32 13.99
C PHE A 306 -12.47 -2.94 14.61
N ARG A 307 -13.47 -2.05 14.70
CA ARG A 307 -13.36 -0.72 15.32
C ARG A 307 -13.24 -0.77 16.85
N ASP A 308 -13.65 -1.86 17.47
CA ASP A 308 -13.50 -2.05 18.92
C ASP A 308 -12.03 -2.01 19.36
N LEU A 309 -11.11 -2.23 18.43
CA LEU A 309 -9.67 -2.07 18.67
C LEU A 309 -9.32 -0.66 19.19
N TRP A 310 -9.97 0.37 18.65
CA TRP A 310 -9.71 1.77 19.00
C TRP A 310 -10.13 2.13 20.43
N SER A 311 -10.97 1.32 21.06
CA SER A 311 -11.40 1.48 22.46
C SER A 311 -10.45 0.81 23.47
N VAL A 312 -9.46 0.05 23.00
CA VAL A 312 -8.51 -0.65 23.87
C VAL A 312 -7.46 0.33 24.39
N PRO A 313 -7.33 0.53 25.71
CA PRO A 313 -6.29 1.40 26.27
C PRO A 313 -4.89 0.92 25.90
N CYS A 314 -4.09 1.81 25.29
CA CYS A 314 -2.72 1.52 24.89
C CYS A 314 -1.85 2.78 24.99
N ASP A 315 -0.53 2.61 24.98
CA ASP A 315 0.43 3.73 25.00
C ASP A 315 0.77 4.19 23.59
N VAL A 316 0.71 3.25 22.61
CA VAL A 316 1.03 3.50 21.21
C VAL A 316 0.02 2.76 20.34
N CYS A 317 -0.48 3.45 19.31
CA CYS A 317 -1.33 2.86 18.29
C CYS A 317 -0.64 2.91 16.92
N LEU A 318 -0.51 1.76 16.24
CA LEU A 318 0.13 1.64 14.94
C LEU A 318 -0.89 1.26 13.86
N LEU A 319 -0.69 1.83 12.67
CA LEU A 319 -1.52 1.60 11.47
C LEU A 319 -2.96 2.12 11.63
N TYR A 320 -3.16 3.20 12.37
CA TYR A 320 -4.52 3.72 12.61
C TYR A 320 -5.12 4.45 11.41
N THR A 321 -4.31 4.85 10.45
CA THR A 321 -4.72 5.56 9.22
C THR A 321 -4.79 4.68 7.97
N SER A 322 -4.66 3.37 8.12
CA SER A 322 -4.64 2.45 6.97
C SER A 322 -6.02 1.94 6.59
#